data_aeac1aa14c0f88eea65d521523705902
#
_entry.id   aeac1aa14c0f88eea65d521523705902
#
_cell.length_a   1.000
_cell.length_b   1.000
_cell.length_c   1.000
_cell.angle_alpha   90.00
_cell.angle_beta   90.00
_cell.angle_gamma   90.00
#
_symmetry.space_group_name_H-M   'P 1'
#
loop_
_entity.id
_entity.type
_entity.pdbx_description
1 polymer ?
#
loop_
_entity_poly.entity_id
_entity_poly.type
_entity_poly.pdbx_seq_one_letter_code
_entity_poly.pdbx_strand_id
1 'polypeptide(L)'
;MISAARVLVVVCLLGVPGVLANAGCGGKSTGSVEYSVSAQKNYDKGLKELENKDWIAAAKYFGFIKSRFPYSKYAVLAELRLADAEFGAEQYLEAIDSYRLFIKFHPTHEMVANGYVTFRIGEAYYKQLPDDMWILPPSFEKDQSATEDAANELKTFLDKYPDSPYRAKAKEILAQVGKRLADHEWYVAKYYWDRDRPMGTVIRLRRLLDRYRGVGYDEDALWLLGRAYVAVSMPDRARGVWNELVEKFPKSDRAGDARSALAELRTTRATAPKK
;
A
#
# COMPACT_ATOMS: atom_id res chain seq x y z
N MET A 1 34.28 52.95 -34.79
CA MET A 1 35.27 52.33 -35.71
C MET A 1 35.34 50.84 -35.35
N ILE A 2 34.79 49.98 -36.24
CA ILE A 2 35.37 48.76 -36.80
C ILE A 2 35.30 47.57 -35.83
N SER A 3 34.85 46.39 -36.16
CA SER A 3 34.50 45.70 -37.42
C SER A 3 33.77 44.38 -37.09
N ALA A 4 32.81 44.05 -37.91
CA ALA A 4 32.08 42.78 -37.88
C ALA A 4 32.97 41.65 -38.46
N ALA A 5 33.05 40.54 -37.76
CA ALA A 5 33.57 39.29 -38.32
C ALA A 5 32.42 38.29 -38.49
N ARG A 6 32.02 38.08 -39.75
CA ARG A 6 31.08 37.06 -40.17
C ARG A 6 31.79 35.70 -40.14
N VAL A 7 31.33 34.79 -39.33
CA VAL A 7 31.71 33.37 -39.43
C VAL A 7 30.65 32.64 -40.27
N LEU A 8 31.12 32.20 -41.42
CA LEU A 8 30.35 31.40 -42.38
C LEU A 8 30.38 29.94 -41.89
N VAL A 9 29.25 29.39 -41.46
CA VAL A 9 29.10 27.97 -41.15
C VAL A 9 28.67 27.24 -42.43
N VAL A 10 29.57 26.47 -42.99
CA VAL A 10 29.28 25.53 -44.08
C VAL A 10 28.61 24.30 -43.54
N VAL A 11 27.34 24.11 -43.84
CA VAL A 11 26.59 22.89 -43.53
C VAL A 11 26.82 21.89 -44.63
N CYS A 12 27.65 20.87 -44.33
CA CYS A 12 27.79 19.72 -45.18
C CYS A 12 26.58 18.80 -45.02
N LEU A 13 25.66 18.81 -45.96
CA LEU A 13 24.58 17.83 -46.13
C LEU A 13 25.19 16.50 -46.64
N LEU A 14 25.51 15.57 -45.75
CA LEU A 14 25.72 14.18 -46.10
C LEU A 14 24.38 13.45 -45.98
N GLY A 15 23.78 13.18 -47.12
CA GLY A 15 22.58 12.35 -47.23
C GLY A 15 22.90 10.89 -46.88
N VAL A 16 22.35 10.40 -45.79
CA VAL A 16 22.25 8.98 -45.47
C VAL A 16 20.87 8.51 -45.88
N PRO A 17 20.72 7.55 -46.81
CA PRO A 17 19.41 6.93 -47.03
C PRO A 17 19.04 6.08 -45.83
N GLY A 18 18.23 6.66 -44.95
CA GLY A 18 17.65 5.94 -43.82
C GLY A 18 16.65 4.92 -44.33
N VAL A 19 17.00 3.64 -44.25
CA VAL A 19 16.04 2.54 -44.27
C VAL A 19 15.14 2.73 -43.04
N LEU A 20 13.92 3.23 -43.26
CA LEU A 20 12.84 3.20 -42.27
C LEU A 20 12.46 1.72 -42.08
N ALA A 21 13.16 1.06 -41.16
CA ALA A 21 12.65 -0.15 -40.52
C ALA A 21 11.41 0.26 -39.73
N ASN A 22 10.23 0.05 -40.28
CA ASN A 22 8.99 0.03 -39.55
C ASN A 22 9.09 -1.12 -38.54
N ALA A 23 9.68 -0.85 -37.37
CA ALA A 23 9.44 -1.64 -36.20
C ALA A 23 7.97 -1.35 -35.78
N GLY A 24 7.06 -2.08 -36.44
CA GLY A 24 5.68 -2.14 -35.98
C GLY A 24 5.70 -2.62 -34.56
N CYS A 25 5.46 -1.69 -33.60
CA CYS A 25 4.95 -2.07 -32.30
C CYS A 25 3.70 -2.89 -32.59
N GLY A 26 3.82 -4.21 -32.47
CA GLY A 26 2.70 -5.15 -32.47
C GLY A 26 1.86 -4.91 -31.22
N GLY A 27 1.21 -3.75 -31.14
CA GLY A 27 0.06 -3.58 -30.28
C GLY A 27 -0.94 -4.63 -30.75
N LYS A 28 -1.25 -5.63 -29.91
CA LYS A 28 -2.42 -6.48 -30.13
C LYS A 28 -3.56 -5.53 -30.44
N SER A 29 -4.03 -5.53 -31.70
CA SER A 29 -5.22 -4.80 -32.07
C SER A 29 -6.28 -5.27 -31.08
N THR A 30 -6.89 -4.33 -30.35
CA THR A 30 -8.09 -4.63 -29.57
C THR A 30 -9.14 -5.09 -30.58
N GLY A 31 -9.14 -6.41 -30.86
CA GLY A 31 -9.99 -7.03 -31.86
C GLY A 31 -11.44 -6.63 -31.60
N SER A 32 -12.20 -6.40 -32.64
CA SER A 32 -13.63 -6.18 -32.53
C SER A 32 -14.23 -7.40 -31.83
N VAL A 33 -14.81 -7.15 -30.65
CA VAL A 33 -15.42 -8.21 -29.85
C VAL A 33 -16.69 -8.67 -30.56
N GLU A 34 -16.77 -9.95 -30.95
CA GLU A 34 -17.92 -10.53 -31.61
C GLU A 34 -18.90 -11.10 -30.56
N TYR A 35 -20.02 -10.41 -30.35
CA TYR A 35 -21.04 -10.81 -29.41
C TYR A 35 -21.96 -11.90 -29.94
N SER A 36 -22.34 -12.83 -29.05
CA SER A 36 -23.37 -13.87 -29.32
C SER A 36 -24.75 -13.40 -28.82
N VAL A 37 -25.81 -13.97 -29.39
CA VAL A 37 -27.18 -13.85 -28.90
C VAL A 37 -27.42 -14.65 -27.61
N SER A 38 -26.44 -15.42 -27.14
CA SER A 38 -26.51 -16.25 -25.94
C SER A 38 -25.67 -15.65 -24.83
N ALA A 39 -26.25 -15.42 -23.65
CA ALA A 39 -25.53 -14.98 -22.45
C ALA A 39 -24.42 -15.96 -22.08
N GLN A 40 -24.69 -17.27 -22.15
CA GLN A 40 -23.68 -18.30 -21.86
C GLN A 40 -22.49 -18.20 -22.78
N LYS A 41 -22.70 -18.16 -24.10
CA LYS A 41 -21.59 -18.07 -25.06
C LYS A 41 -20.73 -16.83 -24.88
N ASN A 42 -21.34 -15.68 -24.53
CA ASN A 42 -20.58 -14.47 -24.20
C ASN A 42 -19.81 -14.63 -22.89
N TYR A 43 -20.39 -15.29 -21.89
CA TYR A 43 -19.72 -15.57 -20.64
C TYR A 43 -18.49 -16.47 -20.84
N ASP A 44 -18.63 -17.55 -21.60
CA ASP A 44 -17.54 -18.48 -21.92
C ASP A 44 -16.42 -17.77 -22.72
N LYS A 45 -16.77 -16.88 -23.66
CA LYS A 45 -15.81 -16.03 -24.37
C LYS A 45 -15.09 -15.08 -23.40
N GLY A 46 -15.85 -14.42 -22.50
CA GLY A 46 -15.27 -13.55 -21.49
C GLY A 46 -14.27 -14.25 -20.56
N LEU A 47 -14.60 -15.47 -20.13
CA LEU A 47 -13.68 -16.30 -19.33
C LEU A 47 -12.39 -16.62 -20.08
N LYS A 48 -12.50 -16.97 -21.37
CA LYS A 48 -11.33 -17.22 -22.21
C LYS A 48 -10.43 -16.00 -22.33
N GLU A 49 -11.02 -14.81 -22.45
CA GLU A 49 -10.23 -13.57 -22.50
C GLU A 49 -9.58 -13.25 -21.15
N LEU A 50 -10.21 -13.57 -20.01
CA LEU A 50 -9.57 -13.49 -18.70
C LEU A 50 -8.34 -14.42 -18.61
N GLU A 51 -8.46 -15.66 -19.09
CA GLU A 51 -7.35 -16.61 -19.13
C GLU A 51 -6.19 -16.11 -20.03
N ASN A 52 -6.53 -15.49 -21.16
CA ASN A 52 -5.59 -14.86 -22.07
C ASN A 52 -4.98 -13.56 -21.52
N LYS A 53 -5.47 -13.07 -20.37
CA LYS A 53 -5.14 -11.75 -19.79
C LYS A 53 -5.49 -10.58 -20.73
N ASP A 54 -6.45 -10.77 -21.63
CA ASP A 54 -7.07 -9.65 -22.37
C ASP A 54 -8.23 -9.09 -21.53
N TRP A 55 -7.84 -8.33 -20.52
CA TRP A 55 -8.76 -7.76 -19.53
C TRP A 55 -9.81 -6.86 -20.17
N ILE A 56 -9.42 -6.12 -21.21
CA ILE A 56 -10.30 -5.18 -21.91
C ILE A 56 -11.37 -5.95 -22.70
N ALA A 57 -11.00 -7.00 -23.42
CA ALA A 57 -11.94 -7.83 -24.13
C ALA A 57 -12.87 -8.57 -23.15
N ALA A 58 -12.34 -9.11 -22.05
CA ALA A 58 -13.09 -9.76 -21.00
C ALA A 58 -14.17 -8.81 -20.41
N ALA A 59 -13.77 -7.59 -20.03
CA ALA A 59 -14.68 -6.57 -19.50
C ALA A 59 -15.80 -6.22 -20.48
N LYS A 60 -15.50 -6.13 -21.78
CA LYS A 60 -16.53 -5.91 -22.82
C LYS A 60 -17.57 -7.04 -22.86
N TYR A 61 -17.14 -8.31 -22.81
CA TYR A 61 -18.08 -9.44 -22.81
C TYR A 61 -18.96 -9.43 -21.54
N PHE A 62 -18.39 -9.24 -20.37
CA PHE A 62 -19.15 -9.23 -19.12
C PHE A 62 -20.07 -8.02 -19.01
N GLY A 63 -19.63 -6.84 -19.44
CA GLY A 63 -20.45 -5.64 -19.52
C GLY A 63 -21.64 -5.80 -20.49
N PHE A 64 -21.39 -6.47 -21.64
CA PHE A 64 -22.47 -6.80 -22.59
C PHE A 64 -23.51 -7.73 -21.97
N ILE A 65 -23.09 -8.76 -21.21
CA ILE A 65 -24.04 -9.67 -20.54
C ILE A 65 -24.88 -8.90 -19.54
N LYS A 66 -24.25 -8.08 -18.69
CA LYS A 66 -24.92 -7.26 -17.68
C LYS A 66 -25.99 -6.34 -18.29
N SER A 67 -25.71 -5.73 -19.45
CA SER A 67 -26.62 -4.79 -20.12
C SER A 67 -27.71 -5.47 -20.95
N ARG A 68 -27.40 -6.58 -21.63
CA ARG A 68 -28.32 -7.22 -22.58
C ARG A 68 -29.10 -8.40 -22.02
N PHE A 69 -28.55 -9.03 -20.98
CA PHE A 69 -29.13 -10.23 -20.37
C PHE A 69 -29.28 -10.09 -18.83
N PRO A 70 -29.84 -8.97 -18.31
CA PRO A 70 -29.81 -8.66 -16.87
C PRO A 70 -30.56 -9.71 -16.01
N TYR A 71 -31.50 -10.45 -16.59
CA TYR A 71 -32.24 -11.50 -15.89
C TYR A 71 -31.66 -12.90 -16.08
N SER A 72 -30.54 -13.03 -16.75
CA SER A 72 -29.86 -14.30 -16.91
C SER A 72 -29.08 -14.67 -15.65
N LYS A 73 -29.00 -15.97 -15.32
CA LYS A 73 -28.09 -16.46 -14.29
C LYS A 73 -26.63 -16.04 -14.52
N TYR A 74 -26.26 -15.79 -15.78
CA TYR A 74 -24.92 -15.33 -16.15
C TYR A 74 -24.70 -13.84 -15.84
N ALA A 75 -25.73 -13.04 -15.59
CA ALA A 75 -25.58 -11.62 -15.26
C ALA A 75 -24.84 -11.44 -13.93
N VAL A 76 -25.25 -12.16 -12.89
CA VAL A 76 -24.58 -12.11 -11.57
C VAL A 76 -23.14 -12.58 -11.67
N LEU A 77 -22.88 -13.68 -12.39
CA LEU A 77 -21.52 -14.17 -12.61
C LEU A 77 -20.67 -13.17 -13.41
N ALA A 78 -21.26 -12.53 -14.41
CA ALA A 78 -20.59 -11.53 -15.23
C ALA A 78 -20.26 -10.25 -14.43
N GLU A 79 -21.10 -9.85 -13.49
CA GLU A 79 -20.80 -8.72 -12.59
C GLU A 79 -19.53 -8.95 -11.78
N LEU A 80 -19.38 -10.14 -11.21
CA LEU A 80 -18.16 -10.49 -10.49
C LEU A 80 -16.94 -10.56 -11.41
N ARG A 81 -17.09 -11.20 -12.58
CA ARG A 81 -15.98 -11.33 -13.54
C ARG A 81 -15.60 -10.01 -14.19
N LEU A 82 -16.52 -9.05 -14.28
CA LEU A 82 -16.20 -7.68 -14.69
C LEU A 82 -15.26 -7.02 -13.69
N ALA A 83 -15.56 -7.12 -12.39
CA ALA A 83 -14.66 -6.62 -11.35
C ALA A 83 -13.28 -7.31 -11.37
N ASP A 84 -13.24 -8.63 -11.65
CA ASP A 84 -11.97 -9.37 -11.83
C ASP A 84 -11.18 -8.86 -13.05
N ALA A 85 -11.87 -8.53 -14.15
CA ALA A 85 -11.25 -7.98 -15.35
C ALA A 85 -10.72 -6.55 -15.12
N GLU A 86 -11.47 -5.69 -14.44
CA GLU A 86 -11.04 -4.36 -14.02
C GLU A 86 -9.79 -4.44 -13.13
N PHE A 87 -9.79 -5.36 -12.17
CA PHE A 87 -8.61 -5.61 -11.33
C PHE A 87 -7.39 -6.07 -12.15
N GLY A 88 -7.60 -6.99 -13.09
CA GLY A 88 -6.54 -7.47 -13.97
C GLY A 88 -6.00 -6.40 -14.91
N ALA A 89 -6.84 -5.44 -15.32
CA ALA A 89 -6.47 -4.27 -16.09
C ALA A 89 -5.78 -3.17 -15.26
N GLU A 90 -5.54 -3.42 -13.95
CA GLU A 90 -4.98 -2.46 -13.00
C GLU A 90 -5.88 -1.24 -12.75
N GLN A 91 -7.16 -1.32 -13.13
CA GLN A 91 -8.20 -0.35 -12.84
C GLN A 91 -8.73 -0.61 -11.42
N TYR A 92 -7.88 -0.38 -10.42
CA TYR A 92 -8.15 -0.82 -9.05
C TYR A 92 -9.30 -0.07 -8.38
N LEU A 93 -9.52 1.22 -8.69
CA LEU A 93 -10.63 1.99 -8.14
C LEU A 93 -11.95 1.49 -8.68
N GLU A 94 -12.05 1.27 -9.99
CA GLU A 94 -13.21 0.70 -10.65
C GLU A 94 -13.51 -0.71 -10.13
N ALA A 95 -12.48 -1.53 -9.97
CA ALA A 95 -12.63 -2.88 -9.41
C ALA A 95 -13.17 -2.85 -7.96
N ILE A 96 -12.68 -1.94 -7.11
CA ILE A 96 -13.17 -1.77 -5.74
C ILE A 96 -14.66 -1.42 -5.75
N ASP A 97 -15.08 -0.47 -6.59
CA ASP A 97 -16.48 -0.07 -6.70
C ASP A 97 -17.35 -1.22 -7.20
N SER A 98 -16.90 -1.94 -8.23
CA SER A 98 -17.61 -3.11 -8.76
C SER A 98 -17.74 -4.23 -7.72
N TYR A 99 -16.67 -4.54 -6.97
CA TYR A 99 -16.72 -5.52 -5.88
C TYR A 99 -17.66 -5.08 -4.74
N ARG A 100 -17.67 -3.80 -4.36
CA ARG A 100 -18.56 -3.27 -3.33
C ARG A 100 -20.03 -3.35 -3.76
N LEU A 101 -20.31 -3.01 -5.02
CA LEU A 101 -21.66 -3.17 -5.60
C LEU A 101 -22.06 -4.65 -5.61
N PHE A 102 -21.16 -5.56 -5.95
CA PHE A 102 -21.43 -6.99 -5.92
C PHE A 102 -21.80 -7.48 -4.51
N ILE A 103 -21.05 -7.09 -3.48
CA ILE A 103 -21.40 -7.40 -2.08
C ILE A 103 -22.79 -6.86 -1.71
N LYS A 104 -23.08 -5.63 -2.12
CA LYS A 104 -24.34 -4.94 -1.81
C LYS A 104 -25.55 -5.64 -2.41
N PHE A 105 -25.45 -6.08 -3.66
CA PHE A 105 -26.58 -6.68 -4.40
C PHE A 105 -26.65 -8.20 -4.25
N HIS A 106 -25.53 -8.86 -3.93
CA HIS A 106 -25.44 -10.33 -3.85
C HIS A 106 -24.78 -10.79 -2.53
N PRO A 107 -25.27 -10.35 -1.34
CA PRO A 107 -24.61 -10.59 -0.05
C PRO A 107 -24.52 -12.07 0.34
N THR A 108 -25.36 -12.92 -0.23
CA THR A 108 -25.42 -14.37 0.03
C THR A 108 -24.66 -15.21 -1.01
N HIS A 109 -24.06 -14.56 -2.01
CA HIS A 109 -23.31 -15.26 -3.04
C HIS A 109 -22.09 -15.96 -2.43
N GLU A 110 -21.76 -17.17 -2.91
CA GLU A 110 -20.66 -17.98 -2.42
C GLU A 110 -19.33 -17.22 -2.33
N MET A 111 -18.99 -16.43 -3.35
CA MET A 111 -17.76 -15.63 -3.39
C MET A 111 -17.74 -14.48 -2.39
N VAL A 112 -18.91 -14.06 -1.88
CA VAL A 112 -18.99 -13.13 -0.75
C VAL A 112 -18.88 -13.90 0.55
N ALA A 113 -19.58 -15.03 0.67
CA ALA A 113 -19.59 -15.86 1.87
C ALA A 113 -18.22 -16.44 2.21
N ASN A 114 -17.40 -16.83 1.22
CA ASN A 114 -16.05 -17.34 1.41
C ASN A 114 -14.98 -16.23 1.57
N GLY A 115 -15.37 -14.96 1.46
CA GLY A 115 -14.49 -13.80 1.64
C GLY A 115 -13.71 -13.37 0.40
N TYR A 116 -13.86 -14.04 -0.76
CA TYR A 116 -13.13 -13.69 -1.98
C TYR A 116 -13.25 -12.21 -2.33
N VAL A 117 -14.49 -11.70 -2.43
CA VAL A 117 -14.75 -10.33 -2.87
C VAL A 117 -14.15 -9.30 -1.90
N THR A 118 -14.29 -9.53 -0.59
CA THR A 118 -13.70 -8.64 0.43
C THR A 118 -12.18 -8.67 0.41
N PHE A 119 -11.58 -9.86 0.21
CA PHE A 119 -10.14 -9.98 0.03
C PHE A 119 -9.64 -9.19 -1.19
N ARG A 120 -10.36 -9.28 -2.33
CA ARG A 120 -10.00 -8.57 -3.57
C ARG A 120 -10.06 -7.05 -3.41
N ILE A 121 -11.00 -6.52 -2.62
CA ILE A 121 -11.02 -5.09 -2.28
C ILE A 121 -9.75 -4.68 -1.53
N GLY A 122 -9.38 -5.41 -0.48
CA GLY A 122 -8.15 -5.14 0.27
C GLY A 122 -6.88 -5.28 -0.59
N GLU A 123 -6.84 -6.28 -1.47
CA GLU A 123 -5.74 -6.48 -2.41
C GLU A 123 -5.67 -5.34 -3.46
N ALA A 124 -6.82 -4.84 -3.93
CA ALA A 124 -6.88 -3.72 -4.87
C ALA A 124 -6.33 -2.42 -4.25
N TYR A 125 -6.70 -2.11 -3.02
CA TYR A 125 -6.10 -0.98 -2.29
C TYR A 125 -4.58 -1.13 -2.14
N TYR A 126 -4.11 -2.34 -1.81
CA TYR A 126 -2.67 -2.60 -1.72
C TYR A 126 -1.97 -2.41 -3.08
N LYS A 127 -2.56 -2.87 -4.17
CA LYS A 127 -2.01 -2.76 -5.52
C LYS A 127 -1.95 -1.32 -6.05
N GLN A 128 -2.76 -0.41 -5.51
CA GLN A 128 -2.69 1.02 -5.83
C GLN A 128 -1.49 1.72 -5.18
N LEU A 129 -0.86 1.10 -4.18
CA LEU A 129 0.25 1.73 -3.48
C LEU A 129 1.43 1.91 -4.44
N PRO A 130 2.00 3.12 -4.52
CA PRO A 130 3.15 3.36 -5.39
C PRO A 130 4.35 2.54 -4.93
N ASP A 131 5.05 1.95 -5.89
CA ASP A 131 6.33 1.31 -5.65
C ASP A 131 7.40 2.35 -5.27
N ASP A 132 8.38 1.94 -4.46
CA ASP A 132 9.54 2.75 -4.16
C ASP A 132 10.49 2.76 -5.35
N MET A 133 10.61 3.91 -6.00
CA MET A 133 11.58 4.13 -7.05
C MET A 133 12.75 4.98 -6.51
N TRP A 134 13.99 4.57 -6.77
CA TRP A 134 15.20 5.21 -6.26
C TRP A 134 15.34 6.70 -6.58
N ILE A 135 14.64 7.20 -7.60
CA ILE A 135 14.65 8.61 -8.02
C ILE A 135 13.51 9.45 -7.41
N LEU A 136 12.56 8.81 -6.71
CA LEU A 136 11.43 9.49 -6.09
C LEU A 136 11.59 9.46 -4.56
N PRO A 137 10.98 10.44 -3.85
CA PRO A 137 10.90 10.35 -2.40
C PRO A 137 10.28 9.00 -1.98
N PRO A 138 10.83 8.37 -0.93
CA PRO A 138 10.31 7.09 -0.44
C PRO A 138 8.80 7.15 -0.17
N SER A 139 8.13 6.02 -0.36
CA SER A 139 6.69 5.93 -0.22
C SER A 139 6.17 6.31 1.17
N PHE A 140 6.99 6.09 2.21
CA PHE A 140 6.64 6.45 3.59
C PHE A 140 6.68 7.98 3.87
N GLU A 141 7.24 8.80 2.97
CA GLU A 141 7.18 10.26 3.06
C GLU A 141 5.88 10.85 2.49
N LYS A 142 5.15 10.06 1.69
CA LYS A 142 3.92 10.48 1.02
C LYS A 142 2.70 10.28 1.91
N ASP A 143 1.53 10.72 1.43
CA ASP A 143 0.25 10.43 2.05
C ASP A 143 0.02 8.93 2.19
N GLN A 144 -0.44 8.51 3.37
CA GLN A 144 -0.66 7.10 3.72
C GLN A 144 -2.14 6.71 3.72
N SER A 145 -3.06 7.55 3.25
CA SER A 145 -4.50 7.26 3.28
C SER A 145 -4.85 5.93 2.58
N ALA A 146 -4.35 5.73 1.36
CA ALA A 146 -4.55 4.47 0.64
C ALA A 146 -3.93 3.26 1.35
N THR A 147 -2.79 3.46 2.05
CA THR A 147 -2.14 2.41 2.85
C THR A 147 -2.98 2.06 4.08
N GLU A 148 -3.59 3.06 4.73
CA GLU A 148 -4.52 2.85 5.85
C GLU A 148 -5.79 2.15 5.39
N ASP A 149 -6.34 2.50 4.22
CA ASP A 149 -7.51 1.83 3.63
C ASP A 149 -7.22 0.35 3.34
N ALA A 150 -6.07 0.04 2.73
CA ALA A 150 -5.64 -1.35 2.53
C ALA A 150 -5.55 -2.12 3.85
N ALA A 151 -4.97 -1.51 4.90
CA ALA A 151 -4.85 -2.13 6.21
C ALA A 151 -6.22 -2.40 6.85
N ASN A 152 -7.15 -1.45 6.75
CA ASN A 152 -8.48 -1.55 7.34
C ASN A 152 -9.34 -2.63 6.65
N GLU A 153 -9.34 -2.67 5.32
CA GLU A 153 -10.07 -3.70 4.56
C GLU A 153 -9.51 -5.10 4.82
N LEU A 154 -8.17 -5.25 4.85
CA LEU A 154 -7.55 -6.55 5.13
C LEU A 154 -7.79 -7.01 6.58
N LYS A 155 -7.78 -6.12 7.57
CA LYS A 155 -8.16 -6.46 8.95
C LYS A 155 -9.62 -6.89 9.02
N THR A 156 -10.53 -6.13 8.42
CA THR A 156 -11.96 -6.47 8.34
C THR A 156 -12.17 -7.84 7.70
N PHE A 157 -11.43 -8.13 6.62
CA PHE A 157 -11.45 -9.45 6.00
C PHE A 157 -10.99 -10.56 6.96
N LEU A 158 -9.84 -10.37 7.64
CA LEU A 158 -9.28 -11.36 8.55
C LEU A 158 -10.18 -11.65 9.76
N ASP A 159 -10.89 -10.65 10.24
CA ASP A 159 -11.83 -10.76 11.36
C ASP A 159 -13.14 -11.46 10.94
N LYS A 160 -13.65 -11.11 9.76
CA LYS A 160 -14.94 -11.60 9.28
C LYS A 160 -14.87 -13.00 8.69
N TYR A 161 -13.73 -13.40 8.12
CA TYR A 161 -13.57 -14.65 7.37
C TYR A 161 -12.39 -15.49 7.93
N PRO A 162 -12.51 -16.06 9.14
CA PRO A 162 -11.41 -16.79 9.79
C PRO A 162 -10.97 -18.03 9.02
N ASP A 163 -11.87 -18.69 8.29
CA ASP A 163 -11.63 -19.94 7.56
C ASP A 163 -11.44 -19.74 6.04
N SER A 164 -11.34 -18.48 5.59
CA SER A 164 -11.18 -18.19 4.16
C SER A 164 -9.85 -18.72 3.61
N PRO A 165 -9.84 -19.32 2.39
CA PRO A 165 -8.59 -19.74 1.73
C PRO A 165 -7.63 -18.58 1.42
N TYR A 166 -8.13 -17.35 1.40
CA TYR A 166 -7.32 -16.15 1.13
C TYR A 166 -6.63 -15.58 2.37
N ARG A 167 -6.86 -16.17 3.55
CA ARG A 167 -6.36 -15.66 4.83
C ARG A 167 -4.84 -15.55 4.89
N ALA A 168 -4.11 -16.54 4.39
CA ALA A 168 -2.65 -16.53 4.40
C ALA A 168 -2.11 -15.35 3.57
N LYS A 169 -2.66 -15.14 2.38
CA LYS A 169 -2.28 -14.03 1.50
C LYS A 169 -2.65 -12.68 2.08
N ALA A 170 -3.83 -12.57 2.69
CA ALA A 170 -4.25 -11.34 3.35
C ALA A 170 -3.31 -10.95 4.51
N LYS A 171 -2.85 -11.92 5.32
CA LYS A 171 -1.86 -11.68 6.38
C LYS A 171 -0.52 -11.22 5.83
N GLU A 172 -0.06 -11.82 4.73
CA GLU A 172 1.18 -11.42 4.07
C GLU A 172 1.11 -9.96 3.61
N ILE A 173 0.03 -9.59 2.90
CA ILE A 173 -0.18 -8.21 2.43
C ILE A 173 -0.31 -7.25 3.63
N LEU A 174 -1.07 -7.62 4.66
CA LEU A 174 -1.24 -6.79 5.85
C LEU A 174 0.10 -6.55 6.59
N ALA A 175 1.01 -7.53 6.60
CA ALA A 175 2.34 -7.35 7.16
C ALA A 175 3.17 -6.33 6.36
N GLN A 176 3.12 -6.37 5.03
CA GLN A 176 3.80 -5.39 4.16
C GLN A 176 3.22 -3.98 4.33
N VAL A 177 1.91 -3.86 4.35
CA VAL A 177 1.18 -2.60 4.61
C VAL A 177 1.52 -2.06 6.01
N GLY A 178 1.53 -2.93 7.02
CA GLY A 178 1.90 -2.59 8.39
C GLY A 178 3.33 -2.08 8.51
N LYS A 179 4.27 -2.71 7.80
CA LYS A 179 5.67 -2.24 7.74
C LYS A 179 5.77 -0.83 7.15
N ARG A 180 5.09 -0.56 6.04
CA ARG A 180 5.08 0.75 5.39
C ARG A 180 4.50 1.85 6.30
N LEU A 181 3.41 1.55 7.02
CA LEU A 181 2.84 2.47 7.99
C LEU A 181 3.77 2.71 9.19
N ALA A 182 4.49 1.69 9.64
CA ALA A 182 5.50 1.83 10.68
C ALA A 182 6.70 2.68 10.21
N ASP A 183 7.16 2.49 8.97
CA ASP A 183 8.22 3.30 8.36
C ASP A 183 7.83 4.78 8.33
N HIS A 184 6.57 5.10 7.98
CA HIS A 184 6.04 6.46 8.02
C HIS A 184 6.04 7.04 9.45
N GLU A 185 5.50 6.32 10.43
CA GLU A 185 5.46 6.82 11.81
C GLU A 185 6.88 7.04 12.38
N TRP A 186 7.81 6.15 12.06
CA TRP A 186 9.21 6.29 12.43
C TRP A 186 9.86 7.51 11.77
N TYR A 187 9.67 7.69 10.47
CA TYR A 187 10.18 8.84 9.73
C TYR A 187 9.67 10.15 10.32
N VAL A 188 8.35 10.27 10.57
CA VAL A 188 7.75 11.46 11.14
C VAL A 188 8.20 11.69 12.58
N ALA A 189 8.40 10.64 13.38
CA ALA A 189 8.95 10.76 14.72
C ALA A 189 10.36 11.34 14.72
N LYS A 190 11.23 10.83 13.83
CA LYS A 190 12.58 11.35 13.63
C LYS A 190 12.56 12.80 13.15
N TYR A 191 11.71 13.14 12.20
CA TYR A 191 11.53 14.51 11.71
C TYR A 191 11.23 15.50 12.85
N TYR A 192 10.34 15.14 13.79
CA TYR A 192 10.05 15.98 14.96
C TYR A 192 11.21 16.03 15.94
N TRP A 193 11.90 14.91 16.16
CA TRP A 193 13.05 14.85 17.06
C TRP A 193 14.17 15.78 16.59
N ASP A 194 14.53 15.71 15.32
CA ASP A 194 15.62 16.48 14.70
C ASP A 194 15.34 17.99 14.66
N ARG A 195 14.06 18.39 14.90
CA ARG A 195 13.60 19.79 14.97
C ARG A 195 13.31 20.27 16.39
N ASP A 196 13.79 19.55 17.39
CA ASP A 196 13.55 19.87 18.80
C ASP A 196 12.05 20.03 19.14
N ARG A 197 11.23 19.09 18.61
CA ARG A 197 9.79 18.99 18.86
C ARG A 197 9.44 17.66 19.56
N PRO A 198 9.95 17.43 20.78
CA PRO A 198 9.88 16.12 21.44
C PRO A 198 8.45 15.64 21.71
N MET A 199 7.47 16.54 21.88
CA MET A 199 6.06 16.13 22.04
C MET A 199 5.52 15.49 20.74
N GLY A 200 5.87 16.01 19.56
CA GLY A 200 5.53 15.38 18.28
C GLY A 200 6.15 13.97 18.17
N THR A 201 7.41 13.84 18.58
CA THR A 201 8.09 12.53 18.66
C THR A 201 7.34 11.55 19.55
N VAL A 202 6.93 11.99 20.76
CA VAL A 202 6.15 11.14 21.70
C VAL A 202 4.87 10.63 21.05
N ILE A 203 4.10 11.50 20.38
CA ILE A 203 2.84 11.13 19.76
C ILE A 203 3.06 10.05 18.67
N ARG A 204 4.05 10.25 17.82
CA ARG A 204 4.34 9.34 16.71
C ARG A 204 4.90 8.00 17.16
N LEU A 205 5.86 7.99 18.09
CA LEU A 205 6.41 6.75 18.62
C LEU A 205 5.40 5.93 19.43
N ARG A 206 4.51 6.60 20.17
CA ARG A 206 3.40 5.87 20.81
C ARG A 206 2.51 5.21 19.79
N ARG A 207 2.10 5.93 18.72
CA ARG A 207 1.27 5.37 17.65
C ARG A 207 1.98 4.18 16.97
N LEU A 208 3.30 4.28 16.72
CA LEU A 208 4.11 3.21 16.19
C LEU A 208 4.07 1.97 17.10
N LEU A 209 4.38 2.14 18.37
CA LEU A 209 4.43 1.05 19.35
C LEU A 209 3.05 0.46 19.65
N ASP A 210 1.98 1.24 19.59
CA ASP A 210 0.62 0.77 19.86
C ASP A 210 0.04 -0.04 18.68
N ARG A 211 0.38 0.34 17.43
CA ARG A 211 -0.25 -0.21 16.23
C ARG A 211 0.61 -1.17 15.42
N TYR A 212 1.94 -1.02 15.49
CA TYR A 212 2.90 -1.66 14.57
C TYR A 212 4.06 -2.35 15.29
N ARG A 213 3.82 -2.90 16.48
CA ARG A 213 4.85 -3.69 17.19
C ARG A 213 5.31 -4.90 16.38
N GLY A 214 6.59 -5.25 16.55
CA GLY A 214 7.18 -6.43 15.93
C GLY A 214 7.58 -6.26 14.47
N VAL A 215 7.51 -5.03 13.92
CA VAL A 215 7.95 -4.75 12.55
C VAL A 215 9.40 -4.24 12.45
N GLY A 216 10.16 -4.35 13.52
CA GLY A 216 11.61 -4.08 13.56
C GLY A 216 12.02 -2.69 14.07
N TYR A 217 11.09 -1.92 14.66
CA TYR A 217 11.40 -0.61 15.25
C TYR A 217 11.33 -0.58 16.77
N ASP A 218 10.89 -1.65 17.43
CA ASP A 218 10.51 -1.63 18.85
C ASP A 218 11.62 -1.12 19.76
N GLU A 219 12.85 -1.59 19.57
CA GLU A 219 14.00 -1.21 20.39
C GLU A 219 14.35 0.26 20.25
N ASP A 220 14.55 0.72 19.01
CA ASP A 220 14.87 2.12 18.74
C ASP A 220 13.73 3.07 19.11
N ALA A 221 12.47 2.63 18.90
CA ALA A 221 11.29 3.41 19.25
C ALA A 221 11.13 3.56 20.76
N LEU A 222 11.32 2.49 21.54
CA LEU A 222 11.28 2.54 23.00
C LEU A 222 12.43 3.42 23.55
N TRP A 223 13.62 3.30 22.99
CA TRP A 223 14.75 4.13 23.37
C TRP A 223 14.46 5.62 23.13
N LEU A 224 14.10 5.98 21.90
CA LEU A 224 13.84 7.37 21.52
C LEU A 224 12.60 7.95 22.23
N LEU A 225 11.57 7.14 22.50
CA LEU A 225 10.39 7.54 23.25
C LEU A 225 10.76 7.92 24.69
N GLY A 226 11.63 7.16 25.34
CA GLY A 226 12.13 7.48 26.67
C GLY A 226 12.87 8.81 26.68
N ARG A 227 13.76 9.04 25.71
CA ARG A 227 14.46 10.33 25.55
C ARG A 227 13.49 11.49 25.33
N ALA A 228 12.48 11.29 24.47
CA ALA A 228 11.46 12.29 24.21
C ALA A 228 10.63 12.61 25.46
N TYR A 229 10.30 11.61 26.30
CA TYR A 229 9.63 11.84 27.56
C TYR A 229 10.48 12.64 28.55
N VAL A 230 11.81 12.42 28.62
CA VAL A 230 12.71 13.25 29.44
C VAL A 230 12.68 14.69 28.94
N ALA A 231 12.78 14.91 27.64
CA ALA A 231 12.77 16.25 27.03
C ALA A 231 11.48 17.03 27.29
N VAL A 232 10.34 16.34 27.45
CA VAL A 232 9.05 16.97 27.83
C VAL A 232 8.77 16.92 29.33
N SER A 233 9.79 16.70 30.13
CA SER A 233 9.70 16.69 31.61
C SER A 233 8.73 15.64 32.19
N MET A 234 8.67 14.46 31.56
CA MET A 234 7.89 13.29 31.99
C MET A 234 8.78 12.09 32.38
N PRO A 235 9.65 12.22 33.39
CA PRO A 235 10.66 11.20 33.70
C PRO A 235 10.08 9.86 34.17
N ASP A 236 8.88 9.86 34.76
CA ASP A 236 8.24 8.61 35.18
C ASP A 236 7.75 7.81 33.99
N ARG A 237 7.30 8.46 32.90
CA ARG A 237 6.97 7.78 31.65
C ARG A 237 8.22 7.26 30.95
N ALA A 238 9.30 8.06 30.94
CA ALA A 238 10.60 7.62 30.40
C ALA A 238 11.06 6.33 31.09
N ARG A 239 10.98 6.30 32.42
CA ARG A 239 11.33 5.11 33.22
C ARG A 239 10.51 3.89 32.83
N GLY A 240 9.20 4.07 32.62
CA GLY A 240 8.31 2.98 32.21
C GLY A 240 8.75 2.34 30.88
N VAL A 241 8.96 3.16 29.84
CA VAL A 241 9.33 2.64 28.51
C VAL A 241 10.76 2.08 28.46
N TRP A 242 11.72 2.66 29.22
CA TRP A 242 13.07 2.11 29.29
C TRP A 242 13.14 0.81 30.10
N ASN A 243 12.32 0.65 31.13
CA ASN A 243 12.18 -0.65 31.80
C ASN A 243 11.60 -1.71 30.87
N GLU A 244 10.58 -1.36 30.06
CA GLU A 244 10.03 -2.24 29.04
C GLU A 244 11.10 -2.65 28.01
N LEU A 245 11.93 -1.70 27.57
CA LEU A 245 13.04 -1.99 26.65
C LEU A 245 14.03 -2.99 27.23
N VAL A 246 14.46 -2.78 28.48
CA VAL A 246 15.41 -3.66 29.16
C VAL A 246 14.83 -5.05 29.41
N GLU A 247 13.55 -5.14 29.72
CA GLU A 247 12.85 -6.41 29.97
C GLU A 247 12.64 -7.23 28.70
N LYS A 248 12.14 -6.58 27.64
CA LYS A 248 11.81 -7.29 26.39
C LYS A 248 12.99 -7.55 25.49
N PHE A 249 14.01 -6.70 25.53
CA PHE A 249 15.19 -6.75 24.67
C PHE A 249 16.52 -6.70 25.46
N PRO A 250 16.74 -7.60 26.43
CA PRO A 250 17.83 -7.49 27.42
C PRO A 250 19.24 -7.53 26.79
N LYS A 251 19.37 -8.07 25.56
CA LYS A 251 20.65 -8.21 24.82
C LYS A 251 20.88 -7.10 23.81
N SER A 252 19.96 -6.18 23.65
CA SER A 252 20.05 -5.06 22.71
C SER A 252 21.04 -4.01 23.23
N ASP A 253 21.75 -3.35 22.33
CA ASP A 253 22.60 -2.19 22.63
C ASP A 253 21.75 -1.07 23.27
N ARG A 254 20.53 -0.88 22.76
CA ARG A 254 19.58 0.09 23.33
C ARG A 254 19.17 -0.21 24.77
N ALA A 255 19.15 -1.48 25.16
CA ALA A 255 18.91 -1.84 26.55
C ALA A 255 20.09 -1.45 27.46
N GLY A 256 21.32 -1.48 26.95
CA GLY A 256 22.50 -0.94 27.61
C GLY A 256 22.37 0.56 27.87
N ASP A 257 22.06 1.31 26.82
CA ASP A 257 21.80 2.76 26.90
C ASP A 257 20.69 3.08 27.89
N ALA A 258 19.57 2.31 27.85
CA ALA A 258 18.43 2.49 28.74
C ALA A 258 18.78 2.25 30.22
N ARG A 259 19.60 1.24 30.55
CA ARG A 259 20.08 1.01 31.92
C ARG A 259 20.87 2.19 32.46
N SER A 260 21.74 2.77 31.63
CA SER A 260 22.52 3.96 31.99
C SER A 260 21.64 5.16 32.24
N ALA A 261 20.68 5.44 31.34
CA ALA A 261 19.73 6.53 31.49
C ALA A 261 18.81 6.36 32.72
N LEU A 262 18.40 5.12 33.03
CA LEU A 262 17.61 4.82 34.24
C LEU A 262 18.40 5.10 35.53
N ALA A 263 19.70 4.84 35.54
CA ALA A 263 20.58 5.16 36.68
C ALA A 263 20.68 6.68 36.88
N GLU A 264 20.87 7.44 35.80
CA GLU A 264 20.90 8.91 35.83
C GLU A 264 19.60 9.52 36.39
N LEU A 265 18.43 9.03 35.97
CA LEU A 265 17.14 9.48 36.48
C LEU A 265 16.94 9.21 37.98
N ARG A 266 17.60 8.16 38.50
CA ARG A 266 17.54 7.89 39.97
C ARG A 266 18.38 8.89 40.76
N THR A 267 19.56 9.22 40.26
CA THR A 267 20.47 10.18 40.95
C THR A 267 19.89 11.60 40.95
N THR A 268 19.34 12.04 39.81
CA THR A 268 18.69 13.36 39.69
C THR A 268 17.52 13.53 40.68
N ARG A 269 16.73 12.45 40.89
CA ARG A 269 15.62 12.48 41.88
C ARG A 269 16.11 12.51 43.33
N ALA A 270 17.23 11.88 43.63
CA ALA A 270 17.80 11.83 44.97
C ALA A 270 18.39 13.18 45.39
N THR A 271 18.83 13.99 44.44
CA THR A 271 19.45 15.31 44.66
C THR A 271 18.45 16.47 44.62
N ALA A 272 17.19 16.23 44.18
CA ALA A 272 16.16 17.26 44.17
C ALA A 272 15.73 17.62 45.60
N PRO A 273 15.71 18.92 45.99
CA PRO A 273 15.27 19.34 47.32
C PRO A 273 13.82 18.92 47.57
N LYS A 274 13.59 18.22 48.65
CA LYS A 274 12.23 17.89 49.13
C LYS A 274 11.49 19.21 49.41
N LYS A 275 10.50 19.52 48.59
CA LYS A 275 9.57 20.62 48.83
C LYS A 275 8.60 20.25 49.95
#